data_878c8e688c5c5e830a0d281f400eeed8
#
_entry.id   878c8e688c5c5e830a0d281f400eeed8
#
_cell.length_a   1.000
_cell.length_b   1.000
_cell.length_c   1.000
_cell.angle_alpha   90.00
_cell.angle_beta   90.00
_cell.angle_gamma   90.00
#
_symmetry.space_group_name_H-M   'P 1'
#
loop_
_entity.id
_entity.type
_entity.pdbx_description
1 polymer ?
#
loop_
_entity_poly.entity_id
_entity_poly.type
_entity_poly.pdbx_seq_one_letter_code
_entity_poly.pdbx_strand_id
1 'polypeptide(L)'
;VVFGKTAYLFDAIVTNIGDYVAKFPSWTMETFAFAEDQANVDTWMQSWTLFFWAWWIAWATFVGLFLARISRGRTLRQFIFGTLTFPFLFILMWMSFFGNTALDMVRSGDYPEFAENAINVPEQGFYDMLHEFPGSGIVIFLTTFIGLLLYITSADSGALVMSNFTSRITDNRQDGARWLRIFWSVTCLLYT
;
A
#
# COMPACT_ATOMS: atom_id res chain seq x y z
N VAL A 1 6.19 -13.27 -12.45
CA VAL A 1 7.25 -13.33 -13.49
C VAL A 1 7.63 -14.76 -13.81
N VAL A 2 7.98 -15.61 -12.85
CA VAL A 2 8.44 -16.98 -13.10
C VAL A 2 7.35 -17.86 -13.74
N PHE A 3 6.10 -17.72 -13.33
CA PHE A 3 4.97 -18.54 -13.79
C PHE A 3 4.04 -17.82 -14.76
N GLY A 4 4.26 -16.53 -15.03
CA GLY A 4 3.42 -15.73 -15.92
C GLY A 4 4.08 -15.44 -17.27
N LYS A 5 3.43 -14.62 -18.09
CA LYS A 5 3.93 -14.14 -19.40
C LYS A 5 5.09 -13.14 -19.19
N THR A 6 6.28 -13.66 -18.93
CA THR A 6 7.45 -12.86 -18.49
C THR A 6 7.77 -11.71 -19.47
N ALA A 7 7.81 -11.96 -20.77
CA ALA A 7 8.10 -10.93 -21.78
C ALA A 7 7.05 -9.81 -21.72
N TYR A 8 5.77 -10.14 -21.69
CA TYR A 8 4.67 -9.19 -21.55
C TYR A 8 4.81 -8.32 -20.30
N LEU A 9 5.16 -8.90 -19.15
CA LEU A 9 5.29 -8.16 -17.91
C LEU A 9 6.49 -7.18 -17.92
N PHE A 10 7.58 -7.55 -18.57
CA PHE A 10 8.72 -6.63 -18.74
C PHE A 10 8.42 -5.51 -19.73
N ASP A 11 7.72 -5.79 -20.81
CA ASP A 11 7.25 -4.76 -21.74
C ASP A 11 6.25 -3.82 -21.04
N ALA A 12 5.34 -4.37 -20.26
CA ALA A 12 4.35 -3.61 -19.50
C ALA A 12 4.98 -2.68 -18.46
N ILE A 13 6.03 -3.10 -17.74
CA ILE A 13 6.67 -2.22 -16.75
C ILE A 13 7.34 -1.02 -17.43
N VAL A 14 7.97 -1.22 -18.58
CA VAL A 14 8.58 -0.11 -19.34
C VAL A 14 7.52 0.87 -19.80
N THR A 15 6.40 0.36 -20.35
CA THR A 15 5.26 1.18 -20.78
C THR A 15 4.64 1.92 -19.60
N ASN A 16 4.42 1.25 -18.47
CA ASN A 16 3.83 1.85 -17.27
C ASN A 16 4.72 2.99 -16.71
N ILE A 17 6.04 2.82 -16.73
CA ILE A 17 6.97 3.89 -16.33
C ILE A 17 6.83 5.09 -17.26
N GLY A 18 6.83 4.86 -18.58
CA GLY A 18 6.68 5.90 -19.59
C GLY A 18 5.37 6.66 -19.43
N ASP A 19 4.26 5.94 -19.30
CA ASP A 19 2.93 6.51 -19.10
C ASP A 19 2.82 7.27 -17.77
N TYR A 20 3.38 6.74 -16.69
CA TYR A 20 3.39 7.42 -15.39
C TYR A 20 4.12 8.77 -15.49
N VAL A 21 5.33 8.77 -16.04
CA VAL A 21 6.11 10.01 -16.17
C VAL A 21 5.42 11.03 -17.10
N ALA A 22 4.85 10.57 -18.21
CA ALA A 22 4.19 11.44 -19.17
C ALA A 22 2.87 12.03 -18.66
N LYS A 23 2.07 11.22 -17.96
CA LYS A 23 0.71 11.59 -17.54
C LYS A 23 0.61 12.07 -16.08
N PHE A 24 1.67 11.92 -15.29
CA PHE A 24 1.69 12.31 -13.88
C PHE A 24 1.20 13.75 -13.62
N PRO A 25 1.66 14.78 -14.36
CA PRO A 25 1.20 16.15 -14.13
C PRO A 25 -0.31 16.31 -14.40
N SER A 26 -0.83 15.70 -15.46
CA SER A 26 -2.26 15.79 -15.79
C SER A 26 -3.13 15.07 -14.76
N TRP A 27 -2.76 13.85 -14.37
CA TRP A 27 -3.51 13.10 -13.36
C TRP A 27 -3.48 13.73 -11.98
N THR A 28 -2.35 14.35 -11.61
CA THR A 28 -2.24 15.03 -10.30
C THR A 28 -3.12 16.28 -10.24
N MET A 29 -3.34 16.95 -11.39
CA MET A 29 -4.14 18.19 -11.49
C MET A 29 -5.58 17.91 -11.92
N GLU A 30 -5.97 16.65 -12.14
CA GLU A 30 -7.32 16.30 -12.55
C GLU A 30 -8.30 16.47 -11.39
N THR A 31 -9.25 17.37 -11.57
CA THR A 31 -10.33 17.66 -10.62
C THR A 31 -11.70 17.24 -11.12
N PHE A 32 -11.75 16.74 -12.36
CA PHE A 32 -13.01 16.37 -13.05
C PHE A 32 -14.04 17.49 -13.13
N ALA A 33 -13.58 18.76 -13.07
CA ALA A 33 -14.46 19.93 -13.06
C ALA A 33 -15.38 20.05 -14.29
N PHE A 34 -14.99 19.42 -15.41
CA PHE A 34 -15.71 19.46 -16.68
C PHE A 34 -16.35 18.11 -17.03
N ALA A 35 -16.45 17.18 -16.07
CA ALA A 35 -17.10 15.91 -16.31
C ALA A 35 -18.63 16.09 -16.42
N GLU A 36 -19.26 15.35 -17.32
CA GLU A 36 -20.71 15.43 -17.53
C GLU A 36 -21.51 14.80 -16.38
N ASP A 37 -20.99 13.73 -15.77
CA ASP A 37 -21.63 13.02 -14.65
C ASP A 37 -20.97 13.38 -13.31
N GLN A 38 -21.37 14.48 -12.73
CA GLN A 38 -20.85 14.99 -11.46
C GLN A 38 -21.16 14.04 -10.28
N ALA A 39 -22.28 13.33 -10.29
CA ALA A 39 -22.64 12.45 -9.17
C ALA A 39 -21.68 11.25 -9.05
N ASN A 40 -21.30 10.65 -10.16
CA ASN A 40 -20.29 9.59 -10.19
C ASN A 40 -18.89 10.12 -9.85
N VAL A 41 -18.57 11.33 -10.31
CA VAL A 41 -17.31 12.00 -9.96
C VAL A 41 -17.21 12.26 -8.47
N ASP A 42 -18.26 12.79 -7.85
CA ASP A 42 -18.28 13.08 -6.41
C ASP A 42 -18.10 11.79 -5.58
N THR A 43 -18.77 10.73 -5.98
CA THR A 43 -18.62 9.41 -5.33
C THR A 43 -17.19 8.89 -5.47
N TRP A 44 -16.61 8.98 -6.67
CA TRP A 44 -15.24 8.56 -6.93
C TRP A 44 -14.23 9.41 -6.15
N MET A 45 -14.40 10.74 -6.16
CA MET A 45 -13.52 11.66 -5.43
C MET A 45 -13.55 11.43 -3.93
N GLN A 46 -14.71 11.17 -3.34
CA GLN A 46 -14.84 10.85 -1.93
C GLN A 46 -14.19 9.52 -1.59
N SER A 47 -14.43 8.49 -2.39
CA SER A 47 -13.95 7.13 -2.14
C SER A 47 -12.44 6.98 -2.34
N TRP A 48 -11.84 7.77 -3.23
CA TRP A 48 -10.43 7.63 -3.62
C TRP A 48 -9.61 8.86 -3.27
N THR A 49 -9.85 9.99 -3.90
CA THR A 49 -8.97 11.17 -3.76
C THR A 49 -9.00 11.72 -2.34
N LEU A 50 -10.18 12.05 -1.82
CA LEU A 50 -10.31 12.63 -0.48
C LEU A 50 -9.98 11.63 0.61
N PHE A 51 -10.37 10.37 0.43
CA PHE A 51 -10.04 9.30 1.36
C PHE A 51 -8.52 9.11 1.50
N PHE A 52 -7.78 9.00 0.39
CA PHE A 52 -6.32 8.83 0.44
C PHE A 52 -5.61 10.09 0.92
N TRP A 53 -6.07 11.28 0.61
CA TRP A 53 -5.54 12.52 1.18
C TRP A 53 -5.71 12.55 2.70
N ALA A 54 -6.90 12.24 3.20
CA ALA A 54 -7.17 12.20 4.65
C ALA A 54 -6.32 11.13 5.34
N TRP A 55 -6.20 9.96 4.73
CA TRP A 55 -5.34 8.87 5.23
C TRP A 55 -3.88 9.31 5.33
N TRP A 56 -3.30 9.86 4.27
CA TRP A 56 -1.90 10.29 4.28
C TRP A 56 -1.63 11.42 5.27
N ILE A 57 -2.56 12.35 5.46
CA ILE A 57 -2.45 13.40 6.47
C ILE A 57 -2.44 12.78 7.88
N ALA A 58 -3.36 11.85 8.16
CA ALA A 58 -3.41 11.15 9.45
C ALA A 58 -2.16 10.29 9.69
N TRP A 59 -1.67 9.61 8.65
CA TRP A 59 -0.47 8.77 8.73
C TRP A 59 0.84 9.56 8.81
N ALA A 60 0.89 10.78 8.29
CA ALA A 60 2.10 11.60 8.28
C ALA A 60 2.73 11.76 9.67
N THR A 61 1.91 11.98 10.69
CA THR A 61 2.37 12.13 12.07
C THR A 61 2.97 10.83 12.61
N PHE A 62 2.28 9.72 12.36
CA PHE A 62 2.69 8.39 12.79
C PHE A 62 3.95 7.92 12.07
N VAL A 63 3.93 7.89 10.75
CA VAL A 63 5.04 7.43 9.92
C VAL A 63 6.24 8.36 10.06
N GLY A 64 6.01 9.69 10.15
CA GLY A 64 7.07 10.67 10.34
C GLY A 64 7.85 10.46 11.64
N LEU A 65 7.17 10.17 12.75
CA LEU A 65 7.84 9.88 14.03
C LEU A 65 8.66 8.58 13.96
N PHE A 66 8.12 7.53 13.35
CA PHE A 66 8.83 6.28 13.13
C PHE A 66 10.07 6.48 12.25
N LEU A 67 9.91 7.11 11.09
CA LEU A 67 11.00 7.40 10.16
C LEU A 67 12.09 8.27 10.80
N ALA A 68 11.72 9.27 11.60
CA ALA A 68 12.69 10.09 12.32
C ALA A 68 13.56 9.28 13.28
N ARG A 69 12.98 8.24 13.91
CA ARG A 69 13.72 7.37 14.83
C ARG A 69 14.71 6.45 14.12
N ILE A 70 14.30 5.82 13.02
CA ILE A 70 15.17 4.89 12.28
C ILE A 70 16.23 5.61 11.45
N SER A 71 16.06 6.91 11.22
CA SER A 71 16.97 7.73 10.38
C SER A 71 18.10 8.39 11.15
N ARG A 72 18.28 8.07 12.43
CA ARG A 72 19.36 8.65 13.25
C ARG A 72 20.72 8.36 12.62
N GLY A 73 21.55 9.41 12.53
CA GLY A 73 22.89 9.32 11.94
C GLY A 73 22.93 9.44 10.41
N ARG A 74 21.78 9.61 9.75
CA ARG A 74 21.71 9.87 8.30
C ARG A 74 21.61 11.36 8.03
N THR A 75 22.12 11.79 6.86
CA THR A 75 21.92 13.16 6.40
C THR A 75 20.49 13.35 5.91
N LEU A 76 19.98 14.59 5.94
CA LEU A 76 18.64 14.92 5.44
C LEU A 76 18.45 14.49 3.97
N ARG A 77 19.50 14.67 3.16
CA ARG A 77 19.48 14.25 1.74
C ARG A 77 19.32 12.73 1.60
N GLN A 78 20.06 11.95 2.36
CA GLN A 78 19.94 10.48 2.35
C GLN A 78 18.57 10.02 2.84
N PHE A 79 18.04 10.71 3.84
CA PHE A 79 16.71 10.43 4.36
C PHE A 79 15.63 10.67 3.30
N ILE A 80 15.57 11.87 2.71
CA ILE A 80 14.57 12.23 1.70
C ILE A 80 14.67 11.29 0.49
N PHE A 81 15.88 11.11 -0.04
CA PHE A 81 16.08 10.24 -1.20
C PHE A 81 15.66 8.80 -0.91
N GLY A 82 16.05 8.24 0.24
CA GLY A 82 15.72 6.87 0.61
C GLY A 82 14.22 6.66 0.81
N THR A 83 13.55 7.56 1.54
CA THR A 83 12.11 7.43 1.85
C THR A 83 11.20 7.67 0.65
N LEU A 84 11.63 8.40 -0.35
CA LEU A 84 10.86 8.61 -1.58
C LEU A 84 11.16 7.53 -2.63
N THR A 85 12.43 7.23 -2.86
CA THR A 85 12.83 6.38 -4.00
C THR A 85 12.51 4.91 -3.77
N PHE A 86 12.89 4.33 -2.63
CA PHE A 86 12.70 2.89 -2.42
C PHE A 86 11.23 2.46 -2.40
N PRO A 87 10.32 3.12 -1.65
CA PRO A 87 8.91 2.76 -1.69
C PRO A 87 8.29 2.97 -3.07
N PHE A 88 8.65 4.05 -3.76
CA PHE A 88 8.16 4.32 -5.10
C PHE A 88 8.54 3.22 -6.10
N LEU A 89 9.80 2.82 -6.15
CA LEU A 89 10.25 1.74 -7.02
C LEU A 89 9.57 0.41 -6.68
N PHE A 90 9.40 0.12 -5.40
CA PHE A 90 8.70 -1.09 -4.97
C PHE A 90 7.24 -1.09 -5.42
N ILE A 91 6.51 0.00 -5.19
CA ILE A 91 5.10 0.13 -5.59
C ILE A 91 4.98 0.02 -7.11
N LEU A 92 5.84 0.70 -7.86
CA LEU A 92 5.83 0.66 -9.31
C LEU A 92 6.05 -0.77 -9.84
N MET A 93 7.01 -1.48 -9.27
CA MET A 93 7.27 -2.88 -9.62
C MET A 93 6.08 -3.78 -9.23
N TRP A 94 5.55 -3.63 -8.02
CA TRP A 94 4.42 -4.40 -7.52
C TRP A 94 3.19 -4.21 -8.41
N MET A 95 2.78 -2.96 -8.63
CA MET A 95 1.61 -2.65 -9.46
C MET A 95 1.79 -3.06 -10.91
N SER A 96 3.00 -2.94 -11.46
CA SER A 96 3.25 -3.38 -12.83
C SER A 96 3.20 -4.89 -12.99
N PHE A 97 3.73 -5.66 -12.06
CA PHE A 97 3.69 -7.13 -12.19
C PHE A 97 2.32 -7.70 -11.84
N PHE A 98 1.80 -7.42 -10.66
CA PHE A 98 0.54 -7.99 -10.22
C PHE A 98 -0.66 -7.36 -10.93
N GLY A 99 -0.67 -6.04 -11.11
CA GLY A 99 -1.75 -5.35 -11.81
C GLY A 99 -1.88 -5.77 -13.26
N ASN A 100 -0.76 -5.86 -14.01
CA ASN A 100 -0.83 -6.33 -15.40
C ASN A 100 -1.13 -7.83 -15.51
N THR A 101 -0.74 -8.65 -14.54
CA THR A 101 -1.16 -10.05 -14.49
C THR A 101 -2.68 -10.15 -14.33
N ALA A 102 -3.26 -9.42 -13.38
CA ALA A 102 -4.71 -9.38 -13.19
C ALA A 102 -5.44 -8.85 -14.43
N LEU A 103 -4.93 -7.80 -15.07
CA LEU A 103 -5.49 -7.27 -16.31
C LEU A 103 -5.41 -8.26 -17.47
N ASP A 104 -4.30 -9.01 -17.60
CA ASP A 104 -4.17 -10.05 -18.61
C ASP A 104 -5.17 -11.19 -18.39
N MET A 105 -5.40 -11.60 -17.14
CA MET A 105 -6.40 -12.62 -16.78
C MET A 105 -7.83 -12.16 -17.13
N VAL A 106 -8.18 -10.91 -16.81
CA VAL A 106 -9.49 -10.35 -17.18
C VAL A 106 -9.64 -10.24 -18.72
N ARG A 107 -8.59 -9.79 -19.41
CA ARG A 107 -8.64 -9.61 -20.88
C ARG A 107 -8.66 -10.92 -21.67
N SER A 108 -8.01 -11.96 -21.14
CA SER A 108 -8.04 -13.28 -21.81
C SER A 108 -9.43 -13.89 -21.83
N GLY A 109 -10.29 -13.55 -20.86
CA GLY A 109 -11.61 -14.14 -20.70
C GLY A 109 -11.59 -15.58 -20.17
N ASP A 110 -10.41 -16.11 -19.87
CA ASP A 110 -10.25 -17.49 -19.39
C ASP A 110 -10.68 -17.64 -17.92
N TYR A 111 -10.82 -16.50 -17.19
CA TYR A 111 -11.10 -16.46 -15.77
C TYR A 111 -12.30 -15.54 -15.44
N PRO A 112 -13.52 -15.89 -15.87
CA PRO A 112 -14.68 -15.01 -15.70
C PRO A 112 -15.04 -14.78 -14.23
N GLU A 113 -14.91 -15.80 -13.38
CA GLU A 113 -15.17 -15.69 -11.94
C GLU A 113 -14.19 -14.76 -11.24
N PHE A 114 -12.92 -14.72 -11.68
CA PHE A 114 -11.92 -13.80 -11.15
C PHE A 114 -12.32 -12.34 -11.34
N ALA A 115 -12.79 -11.98 -12.54
CA ALA A 115 -13.20 -10.61 -12.84
C ALA A 115 -14.39 -10.16 -11.97
N GLU A 116 -15.38 -11.04 -11.79
CA GLU A 116 -16.55 -10.77 -10.96
C GLU A 116 -16.17 -10.67 -9.47
N ASN A 117 -15.39 -11.62 -8.96
CA ASN A 117 -14.92 -11.64 -7.58
C ASN A 117 -14.05 -10.42 -7.25
N ALA A 118 -13.13 -10.03 -8.13
CA ALA A 118 -12.28 -8.87 -7.92
C ALA A 118 -13.06 -7.55 -7.80
N ILE A 119 -14.25 -7.46 -8.38
CA ILE A 119 -15.14 -6.29 -8.23
C ILE A 119 -15.97 -6.39 -6.95
N ASN A 120 -16.54 -7.56 -6.67
CA ASN A 120 -17.49 -7.74 -5.57
C ASN A 120 -16.80 -7.93 -4.21
N VAL A 121 -15.62 -8.57 -4.19
CA VAL A 121 -14.83 -8.89 -2.99
C VAL A 121 -13.36 -8.57 -3.24
N PRO A 122 -13.00 -7.26 -3.34
CA PRO A 122 -11.64 -6.82 -3.74
C PRO A 122 -10.53 -7.37 -2.85
N GLU A 123 -10.80 -7.61 -1.57
CA GLU A 123 -9.85 -8.16 -0.59
C GLU A 123 -9.44 -9.61 -0.91
N GLN A 124 -10.23 -10.36 -1.65
CA GLN A 124 -9.89 -11.72 -2.09
C GLN A 124 -9.18 -11.75 -3.45
N GLY A 125 -9.34 -10.71 -4.25
CA GLY A 125 -8.85 -10.69 -5.63
C GLY A 125 -7.37 -11.02 -5.79
N PHE A 126 -6.52 -10.63 -4.83
CA PHE A 126 -5.10 -10.99 -4.86
C PHE A 126 -4.87 -12.50 -4.65
N TYR A 127 -5.61 -13.11 -3.73
CA TYR A 127 -5.52 -14.55 -3.47
C TYR A 127 -6.13 -15.37 -4.59
N ASP A 128 -7.24 -14.93 -5.16
CA ASP A 128 -7.87 -15.56 -6.32
C ASP A 128 -6.91 -15.59 -7.52
N MET A 129 -6.23 -14.48 -7.78
CA MET A 129 -5.16 -14.44 -8.77
C MET A 129 -4.04 -15.44 -8.48
N LEU A 130 -3.62 -15.60 -7.22
CA LEU A 130 -2.57 -16.53 -6.84
C LEU A 130 -3.00 -18.00 -6.98
N HIS A 131 -4.29 -18.30 -6.83
CA HIS A 131 -4.83 -19.64 -7.01
C HIS A 131 -4.65 -20.19 -8.43
N GLU A 132 -4.61 -19.33 -9.43
CA GLU A 132 -4.45 -19.70 -10.82
C GLU A 132 -3.01 -20.13 -11.20
N PHE A 133 -2.05 -19.92 -10.32
CA PHE A 133 -0.66 -20.31 -10.59
C PHE A 133 -0.33 -21.72 -10.11
N PRO A 134 0.57 -22.44 -10.82
CA PRO A 134 1.03 -23.75 -10.39
C PRO A 134 1.75 -23.63 -9.04
N GLY A 135 1.43 -24.50 -8.09
CA GLY A 135 1.98 -24.47 -6.75
C GLY A 135 1.37 -23.40 -5.85
N SER A 136 0.16 -22.94 -6.17
CA SER A 136 -0.57 -21.88 -5.45
C SER A 136 -0.59 -22.05 -3.94
N GLY A 137 -0.73 -23.26 -3.41
CA GLY A 137 -0.77 -23.51 -1.98
C GLY A 137 0.49 -23.02 -1.23
N ILE A 138 1.68 -23.26 -1.80
CA ILE A 138 2.95 -22.78 -1.21
C ILE A 138 3.04 -21.26 -1.33
N VAL A 139 2.69 -20.69 -2.48
CA VAL A 139 2.75 -19.25 -2.73
C VAL A 139 1.79 -18.51 -1.80
N ILE A 140 0.56 -19.00 -1.67
CA ILE A 140 -0.45 -18.42 -0.78
C ILE A 140 0.00 -18.51 0.68
N PHE A 141 0.53 -19.65 1.12
CA PHE A 141 1.07 -19.80 2.48
C PHE A 141 2.19 -18.77 2.74
N LEU A 142 3.17 -18.66 1.85
CA LEU A 142 4.28 -17.71 2.00
C LEU A 142 3.77 -16.26 1.98
N THR A 143 2.85 -15.94 1.09
CA THR A 143 2.27 -14.59 1.00
C THR A 143 1.51 -14.22 2.26
N THR A 144 0.68 -15.15 2.78
CA THR A 144 -0.05 -14.95 4.03
C THR A 144 0.90 -14.80 5.22
N PHE A 145 1.95 -15.61 5.27
CA PHE A 145 2.96 -15.52 6.31
C PHE A 145 3.72 -14.18 6.28
N ILE A 146 4.14 -13.74 5.09
CA ILE A 146 4.78 -12.43 4.91
C ILE A 146 3.81 -11.30 5.28
N GLY A 147 2.55 -11.39 4.84
CA GLY A 147 1.49 -10.44 5.19
C GLY A 147 1.30 -10.32 6.70
N LEU A 148 1.27 -11.46 7.41
CA LEU A 148 1.19 -11.49 8.87
C LEU A 148 2.40 -10.80 9.52
N LEU A 149 3.62 -11.05 9.05
CA LEU A 149 4.82 -10.40 9.57
C LEU A 149 4.78 -8.87 9.34
N LEU A 150 4.36 -8.43 8.17
CA LEU A 150 4.19 -7.00 7.85
C LEU A 150 3.12 -6.36 8.74
N TYR A 151 2.01 -7.04 8.96
CA TYR A 151 0.96 -6.60 9.87
C TYR A 151 1.47 -6.44 11.31
N ILE A 152 2.16 -7.44 11.85
CA ILE A 152 2.73 -7.41 13.20
C ILE A 152 3.70 -6.23 13.36
N THR A 153 4.60 -6.02 12.39
CA THR A 153 5.58 -4.93 12.45
C THR A 153 4.92 -3.55 12.37
N SER A 154 3.87 -3.42 11.57
CA SER A 154 3.09 -2.18 11.45
C SER A 154 2.28 -1.90 12.72
N ALA A 155 1.61 -2.90 13.27
CA ALA A 155 0.84 -2.79 14.50
C ALA A 155 1.72 -2.43 15.70
N ASP A 156 2.90 -3.06 15.81
CA ASP A 156 3.88 -2.76 16.87
C ASP A 156 4.40 -1.31 16.78
N SER A 157 4.71 -0.86 15.58
CA SER A 157 5.12 0.52 15.33
C SER A 157 4.01 1.51 15.68
N GLY A 158 2.76 1.19 15.34
CA GLY A 158 1.58 1.97 15.69
C GLY A 158 1.40 2.11 17.19
N ALA A 159 1.43 0.99 17.89
CA ALA A 159 1.29 0.96 19.34
C ALA A 159 2.41 1.73 20.05
N LEU A 160 3.64 1.68 19.53
CA LEU A 160 4.77 2.44 20.03
C LEU A 160 4.52 3.95 19.91
N VAL A 161 4.09 4.42 18.75
CA VAL A 161 3.80 5.84 18.52
C VAL A 161 2.65 6.32 19.41
N MET A 162 1.56 5.55 19.48
CA MET A 162 0.42 5.88 20.35
C MET A 162 0.82 5.92 21.83
N SER A 163 1.65 4.98 22.28
CA SER A 163 2.16 4.99 23.65
C SER A 163 3.02 6.21 23.94
N ASN A 164 3.80 6.68 22.98
CA ASN A 164 4.61 7.88 23.12
C ASN A 164 3.76 9.15 23.19
N PHE A 165 2.72 9.28 22.36
CA PHE A 165 1.81 10.42 22.40
C PHE A 165 0.99 10.50 23.68
N THR A 166 0.71 9.38 24.30
CA THR A 166 -0.08 9.31 25.56
C THR A 166 0.80 9.28 26.81
N SER A 167 2.13 9.32 26.68
CA SER A 167 3.08 9.33 27.78
C SER A 167 3.67 10.73 28.00
N ARG A 168 3.94 11.08 29.25
CA ARG A 168 4.78 12.24 29.58
C ARG A 168 6.25 11.86 29.41
N ILE A 169 6.78 12.11 28.23
CA ILE A 169 8.19 11.84 27.91
C ILE A 169 8.98 13.11 28.14
N THR A 170 9.95 13.06 29.07
CA THR A 170 10.84 14.17 29.39
C THR A 170 12.14 14.15 28.59
N ASP A 171 12.53 12.98 28.08
CA ASP A 171 13.71 12.79 27.25
C ASP A 171 13.30 12.14 25.92
N ASN A 172 13.66 12.75 24.80
CA ASN A 172 13.40 12.25 23.45
C ASN A 172 14.03 10.87 23.14
N ARG A 173 14.83 10.34 24.04
CA ARG A 173 15.42 9.00 23.94
C ARG A 173 14.60 7.93 24.65
N GLN A 174 13.61 8.32 25.44
CA GLN A 174 12.76 7.39 26.18
C GLN A 174 11.53 7.03 25.35
N ASP A 175 11.12 5.79 25.45
CA ASP A 175 9.84 5.31 24.94
C ASP A 175 8.76 5.42 26.00
N GLY A 176 7.52 5.50 25.56
CA GLY A 176 6.36 5.46 26.46
C GLY A 176 6.33 4.19 27.31
N ALA A 177 5.58 4.23 28.38
CA ALA A 177 5.48 3.13 29.32
C ALA A 177 5.02 1.83 28.61
N ARG A 178 5.65 0.69 28.95
CA ARG A 178 5.36 -0.61 28.29
C ARG A 178 3.90 -1.03 28.39
N TRP A 179 3.24 -0.73 29.51
CA TRP A 179 1.82 -1.04 29.67
C TRP A 179 0.92 -0.24 28.72
N LEU A 180 1.25 1.01 28.39
CA LEU A 180 0.53 1.79 27.37
C LEU A 180 0.69 1.21 25.97
N ARG A 181 1.88 0.69 25.66
CA ARG A 181 2.09 0.02 24.37
C ARG A 181 1.22 -1.24 24.24
N ILE A 182 1.14 -2.05 25.31
CA ILE A 182 0.25 -3.22 25.37
C ILE A 182 -1.21 -2.79 25.27
N PHE A 183 -1.60 -1.77 26.04
CA PHE A 183 -2.96 -1.22 25.99
C PHE A 183 -3.37 -0.79 24.58
N TRP A 184 -2.54 0.00 23.90
CA TRP A 184 -2.81 0.44 22.55
C TRP A 184 -2.80 -0.70 21.53
N SER A 185 -1.90 -1.68 21.67
CA SER A 185 -1.90 -2.86 20.81
C SER A 185 -3.21 -3.64 20.93
N VAL A 186 -3.69 -3.89 22.14
CA VAL A 186 -4.96 -4.59 22.38
C VAL A 186 -6.15 -3.77 21.88
N THR A 187 -6.17 -2.47 22.15
CA THR A 187 -7.26 -1.59 21.73
C THR A 187 -7.36 -1.52 20.20
N CYS A 188 -6.25 -1.39 19.50
CA CYS A 188 -6.23 -1.40 18.04
C CYS A 188 -6.71 -2.73 17.46
N LEU A 189 -6.28 -3.88 18.06
CA LEU A 189 -6.72 -5.21 17.62
C LEU A 189 -8.21 -5.47 17.87
N LEU A 190 -8.79 -4.89 18.92
CA LEU A 190 -10.23 -5.07 19.22
C LEU A 190 -11.12 -4.19 18.35
N TYR A 191 -10.59 -3.13 17.78
CA TYR A 191 -11.34 -2.19 16.94
C TYR A 191 -11.33 -2.59 15.45
N THR A 192 -10.37 -3.38 15.02
CA THR A 192 -10.28 -3.91 13.64
C THR A 192 -10.96 -5.25 13.51
#